data_8120177537946d66005a67bf7e641f26
#
_entry.id   8120177537946d66005a67bf7e641f26
#
_cell.length_a   1.000
_cell.length_b   1.000
_cell.length_c   1.000
_cell.angle_alpha   90.00
_cell.angle_beta   90.00
_cell.angle_gamma   90.00
#
_symmetry.space_group_name_H-M   'P 1'
#
loop_
_entity.id
_entity.type
_entity.pdbx_description
1 polymer ?
#
loop_
_entity_poly.entity_id
_entity_poly.type
_entity_poly.pdbx_seq_one_letter_code
_entity_poly.pdbx_strand_id
1 'polypeptide(L)'
;AAMMLYEEGCFQLDDPVAKYLPEFGDTPVWRGGGAPITDVEEQRSPMLVKQLMSHTSGLTYHFMHSTPVDAQYREQAIEFQSHSESLAQMTRRLASIPLLCQPGSQWNYSVATDVLGRLVEVLSGMSLADFFRQRIFAPLKMVDTGFSVPEQTRHRFAALYGPAVGGDMSSVGGAAAPVPQEERGGLVLQESSTQSVYFEEPMSCSGGGGLVSTIGDYARFCQMLINEGELEGERLLAPSTLCYMRTNQLPNNCDMAAMGQPVWSETSYDGIGFGLGFAVVLDPVKASIITSVGEHHWGGAASTFFWVDPAEDLFVVFLTQLVPSSTYPIRRELRARVYQALVN
;
A
#
# COMPACT_ATOMS: atom_id res chain seq x y z
N ALA A 1 2.53 3.83 -11.84
CA ALA A 1 1.85 5.00 -12.39
C ALA A 1 2.68 6.28 -12.17
N ALA A 2 2.89 6.70 -10.92
CA ALA A 2 3.62 7.96 -10.66
C ALA A 2 5.01 7.96 -11.27
N MET A 3 5.77 6.86 -11.21
CA MET A 3 7.12 6.80 -11.79
C MET A 3 7.13 6.82 -13.32
N MET A 4 6.06 6.42 -13.99
CA MET A 4 5.90 6.65 -15.44
C MET A 4 5.82 8.15 -15.74
N LEU A 5 5.02 8.89 -14.98
CA LEU A 5 4.92 10.35 -15.10
C LEU A 5 6.22 11.07 -14.69
N TYR A 6 6.98 10.50 -13.76
CA TYR A 6 8.33 10.97 -13.43
C TYR A 6 9.28 10.84 -14.62
N GLU A 7 9.31 9.68 -15.31
CA GLU A 7 10.11 9.47 -16.52
C GLU A 7 9.69 10.40 -17.66
N GLU A 8 8.42 10.78 -17.72
CA GLU A 8 7.88 11.74 -18.67
C GLU A 8 8.19 13.21 -18.30
N GLY A 9 8.87 13.44 -17.15
CA GLY A 9 9.26 14.77 -16.70
C GLY A 9 8.12 15.61 -16.11
N CYS A 10 6.98 14.99 -15.73
CA CYS A 10 5.82 15.70 -15.21
C CYS A 10 6.05 16.28 -13.80
N PHE A 11 6.98 15.72 -13.03
CA PHE A 11 7.34 16.20 -11.70
C PHE A 11 8.75 15.75 -11.30
N GLN A 12 9.25 16.30 -10.18
CA GLN A 12 10.47 15.83 -9.52
C GLN A 12 10.13 15.19 -8.18
N LEU A 13 10.93 14.21 -7.74
CA LEU A 13 10.72 13.52 -6.47
C LEU A 13 10.78 14.44 -5.25
N ASP A 14 11.60 15.50 -5.33
CA ASP A 14 11.76 16.53 -4.30
C ASP A 14 10.79 17.71 -4.47
N ASP A 15 9.86 17.67 -5.42
CA ASP A 15 8.85 18.72 -5.53
C ASP A 15 7.93 18.66 -4.29
N PRO A 16 7.55 19.84 -3.74
CA PRO A 16 6.49 19.91 -2.75
C PRO A 16 5.16 19.37 -3.30
N VAL A 17 4.46 18.57 -2.54
CA VAL A 17 3.11 18.07 -2.91
C VAL A 17 2.17 19.24 -3.20
N ALA A 18 2.28 20.31 -2.43
CA ALA A 18 1.48 21.53 -2.60
C ALA A 18 1.65 22.24 -3.96
N LYS A 19 2.70 21.95 -4.71
CA LYS A 19 2.88 22.45 -6.08
C LYS A 19 1.76 21.93 -7.00
N TYR A 20 1.24 20.75 -6.74
CA TYR A 20 0.25 20.04 -7.54
C TYR A 20 -1.10 19.91 -6.83
N LEU A 21 -1.07 19.80 -5.51
CA LEU A 21 -2.22 19.68 -4.60
C LEU A 21 -2.11 20.81 -3.56
N PRO A 22 -2.51 22.05 -3.92
CA PRO A 22 -2.30 23.24 -3.08
C PRO A 22 -2.90 23.12 -1.67
N GLU A 23 -3.95 22.30 -1.52
CA GLU A 23 -4.61 22.05 -0.23
C GLU A 23 -3.66 21.53 0.86
N PHE A 24 -2.54 20.89 0.51
CA PHE A 24 -1.54 20.39 1.46
C PHE A 24 -0.49 21.43 1.88
N GLY A 25 -0.52 22.65 1.33
CA GLY A 25 0.48 23.67 1.60
C GLY A 25 0.49 24.13 3.06
N ASP A 26 -0.68 24.28 3.65
CA ASP A 26 -0.87 24.82 4.98
C ASP A 26 -1.37 23.75 6.00
N THR A 27 -1.31 22.45 5.65
CA THR A 27 -1.70 21.38 6.55
C THR A 27 -0.83 21.37 7.80
N PRO A 28 -1.38 21.61 9.01
CA PRO A 28 -0.59 21.65 10.22
C PRO A 28 -0.13 20.27 10.67
N VAL A 29 0.76 20.21 11.62
CA VAL A 29 1.28 18.97 12.21
C VAL A 29 0.85 18.89 13.66
N TRP A 30 0.28 17.78 14.08
CA TRP A 30 -0.03 17.50 15.47
C TRP A 30 1.25 17.38 16.31
N ARG A 31 1.28 17.99 17.50
CA ARG A 31 2.49 17.99 18.35
C ARG A 31 2.83 16.66 18.99
N GLY A 32 1.93 15.67 18.91
CA GLY A 32 2.21 14.35 19.49
C GLY A 32 2.02 14.26 21.02
N GLY A 33 2.52 13.16 21.60
CA GLY A 33 2.68 13.03 23.05
C GLY A 33 1.39 13.04 23.89
N GLY A 34 0.23 12.69 23.31
CA GLY A 34 -1.06 12.76 24.01
C GLY A 34 -1.70 14.15 24.04
N ALA A 35 -1.15 15.11 23.30
CA ALA A 35 -1.74 16.43 23.13
C ALA A 35 -3.11 16.33 22.43
N PRO A 36 -4.07 17.26 22.71
CA PRO A 36 -5.32 17.31 21.96
C PRO A 36 -5.05 17.58 20.48
N ILE A 37 -5.95 17.15 19.60
CA ILE A 37 -5.82 17.30 18.14
C ILE A 37 -5.65 18.77 17.70
N THR A 38 -6.13 19.71 18.51
CA THR A 38 -6.02 21.15 18.26
C THR A 38 -4.64 21.73 18.61
N ASP A 39 -3.78 20.98 19.30
CA ASP A 39 -2.42 21.42 19.61
C ASP A 39 -1.50 21.03 18.44
N VAL A 40 -1.30 22.00 17.55
CA VAL A 40 -0.61 21.82 16.29
C VAL A 40 0.60 22.76 16.16
N GLU A 41 1.49 22.44 15.24
CA GLU A 41 2.59 23.29 14.81
C GLU A 41 2.62 23.35 13.28
N GLU A 42 3.37 24.28 12.72
CA GLU A 42 3.61 24.35 11.27
C GLU A 42 4.53 23.23 10.79
N GLN A 43 4.43 22.88 9.49
CA GLN A 43 5.42 22.02 8.85
C GLN A 43 6.80 22.70 8.89
N ARG A 44 7.83 21.99 9.34
CA ARG A 44 9.22 22.47 9.34
C ARG A 44 9.83 22.47 7.94
N SER A 45 9.34 21.61 7.09
CA SER A 45 9.64 21.52 5.67
C SER A 45 8.41 21.05 4.90
N PRO A 46 8.23 21.45 3.63
CA PRO A 46 7.10 20.99 2.83
C PRO A 46 7.07 19.47 2.71
N MET A 47 5.87 18.89 2.66
CA MET A 47 5.67 17.49 2.27
C MET A 47 6.12 17.31 0.81
N LEU A 48 7.02 16.36 0.54
CA LEU A 48 7.56 16.06 -0.79
C LEU A 48 6.87 14.87 -1.45
N VAL A 49 6.83 14.84 -2.78
CA VAL A 49 6.20 13.75 -3.54
C VAL A 49 6.80 12.38 -3.20
N LYS A 50 8.13 12.27 -3.07
CA LYS A 50 8.78 11.01 -2.63
C LYS A 50 8.31 10.51 -1.26
N GLN A 51 7.88 11.41 -0.38
CA GLN A 51 7.40 11.05 0.95
C GLN A 51 6.00 10.43 0.93
N LEU A 52 5.17 10.74 -0.08
CA LEU A 52 3.94 9.99 -0.33
C LEU A 52 4.26 8.55 -0.75
N MET A 53 5.26 8.34 -1.61
CA MET A 53 5.64 7.04 -2.12
C MET A 53 6.32 6.14 -1.08
N SER A 54 6.98 6.74 -0.10
CA SER A 54 7.72 6.03 0.96
C SER A 54 7.00 5.97 2.31
N HIS A 55 5.74 6.41 2.39
CA HIS A 55 4.96 6.51 3.63
C HIS A 55 5.63 7.34 4.74
N THR A 56 6.39 8.37 4.35
CA THR A 56 7.03 9.30 5.30
C THR A 56 6.43 10.71 5.26
N SER A 57 5.24 10.85 4.69
CA SER A 57 4.55 12.13 4.49
C SER A 57 3.95 12.74 5.77
N GLY A 58 3.82 11.95 6.84
CA GLY A 58 3.10 12.35 8.06
C GLY A 58 1.60 12.03 8.04
N LEU A 59 1.10 11.43 6.98
CA LEU A 59 -0.28 10.89 6.90
C LEU A 59 -0.39 9.56 7.68
N THR A 60 -1.63 9.10 7.95
CA THR A 60 -1.94 7.84 8.64
C THR A 60 -3.13 7.13 7.98
N TYR A 61 -3.64 6.07 8.59
CA TYR A 61 -4.88 5.41 8.23
C TYR A 61 -5.90 5.45 9.38
N HIS A 62 -7.19 5.47 9.05
CA HIS A 62 -8.30 5.49 10.01
C HIS A 62 -8.32 4.28 10.95
N PHE A 63 -7.84 3.11 10.49
CA PHE A 63 -7.85 1.85 11.25
C PHE A 63 -6.67 1.67 12.21
N MET A 64 -5.78 2.67 12.35
CA MET A 64 -4.64 2.57 13.25
C MET A 64 -5.01 2.61 14.74
N HIS A 65 -6.11 3.25 15.10
CA HIS A 65 -6.66 3.34 16.46
C HIS A 65 -5.63 3.73 17.55
N SER A 66 -4.65 4.58 17.23
CA SER A 66 -3.52 4.89 18.09
C SER A 66 -3.39 6.36 18.48
N THR A 67 -4.06 7.26 17.76
CA THR A 67 -3.87 8.72 17.92
C THR A 67 -5.15 9.51 17.69
N PRO A 68 -5.22 10.78 18.15
CA PRO A 68 -6.33 11.67 17.80
C PRO A 68 -6.44 11.97 16.30
N VAL A 69 -5.31 11.86 15.55
CA VAL A 69 -5.30 12.11 14.10
C VAL A 69 -6.07 11.01 13.37
N ASP A 70 -5.79 9.75 13.65
CA ASP A 70 -6.54 8.65 13.03
C ASP A 70 -8.01 8.60 13.50
N ALA A 71 -8.31 9.10 14.70
CA ALA A 71 -9.69 9.28 15.16
C ALA A 71 -10.43 10.30 14.28
N GLN A 72 -9.80 11.42 13.90
CA GLN A 72 -10.38 12.37 12.95
C GLN A 72 -10.62 11.77 11.56
N TYR A 73 -9.72 10.87 11.10
CA TYR A 73 -9.95 10.16 9.84
C TYR A 73 -11.22 9.30 9.90
N ARG A 74 -11.49 8.63 11.05
CA ARG A 74 -12.76 7.89 11.26
C ARG A 74 -13.98 8.79 11.32
N GLU A 75 -13.90 9.87 12.10
CA GLU A 75 -15.00 10.84 12.23
C GLU A 75 -15.38 11.49 10.91
N GLN A 76 -14.39 11.75 10.06
CA GLN A 76 -14.59 12.33 8.75
C GLN A 76 -14.73 11.30 7.64
N ALA A 77 -14.82 10.01 7.95
CA ALA A 77 -14.93 8.91 6.98
C ALA A 77 -13.92 9.04 5.85
N ILE A 78 -12.64 9.20 6.21
CA ILE A 78 -11.54 9.12 5.23
C ILE A 78 -11.33 7.64 4.90
N GLU A 79 -11.85 7.21 3.78
CA GLU A 79 -11.87 5.83 3.32
C GLU A 79 -11.01 5.64 2.08
N PHE A 80 -10.63 4.39 1.81
CA PHE A 80 -9.81 4.00 0.64
C PHE A 80 -10.55 4.22 -0.68
N GLN A 81 -11.85 3.91 -0.71
CA GLN A 81 -12.66 3.91 -1.92
C GLN A 81 -14.06 4.40 -1.58
N SER A 82 -14.60 5.27 -2.38
CA SER A 82 -15.93 5.84 -2.14
C SER A 82 -16.80 5.77 -3.38
N HIS A 83 -18.09 5.51 -3.17
CA HIS A 83 -19.13 5.61 -4.19
C HIS A 83 -19.86 6.97 -4.16
N SER A 84 -19.52 7.86 -3.21
CA SER A 84 -20.22 9.11 -2.97
C SER A 84 -19.39 10.38 -3.14
N GLU A 85 -18.05 10.25 -3.21
CA GLU A 85 -17.15 11.39 -3.40
C GLU A 85 -15.99 11.05 -4.33
N SER A 86 -15.45 12.07 -5.01
CA SER A 86 -14.26 11.93 -5.83
C SER A 86 -12.99 11.94 -4.98
N LEU A 87 -11.90 11.41 -5.55
CA LEU A 87 -10.59 11.45 -4.91
C LEU A 87 -10.14 12.90 -4.62
N ALA A 88 -10.49 13.86 -5.49
CA ALA A 88 -10.25 15.28 -5.26
C ALA A 88 -11.02 15.87 -4.04
N GLN A 89 -12.21 15.40 -3.77
CA GLN A 89 -12.99 15.83 -2.59
C GLN A 89 -12.40 15.21 -1.32
N MET A 90 -12.07 13.93 -1.36
CA MET A 90 -11.45 13.23 -0.25
C MET A 90 -10.11 13.88 0.14
N THR A 91 -9.22 14.18 -0.81
CA THR A 91 -7.91 14.80 -0.52
C THR A 91 -8.06 16.20 0.09
N ARG A 92 -9.04 17.01 -0.32
CA ARG A 92 -9.31 18.31 0.31
C ARG A 92 -9.76 18.17 1.76
N ARG A 93 -10.62 17.20 2.08
CA ARG A 93 -11.02 16.93 3.47
C ARG A 93 -9.83 16.43 4.28
N LEU A 94 -9.06 15.51 3.72
CA LEU A 94 -7.85 14.97 4.35
C LEU A 94 -6.87 16.10 4.71
N ALA A 95 -6.65 17.05 3.81
CA ALA A 95 -5.72 18.17 4.03
C ALA A 95 -6.16 19.13 5.17
N SER A 96 -7.42 19.09 5.59
CA SER A 96 -7.88 19.87 6.74
C SER A 96 -7.58 19.21 8.10
N ILE A 97 -7.12 17.94 8.10
CA ILE A 97 -6.75 17.20 9.30
C ILE A 97 -5.24 17.32 9.50
N PRO A 98 -4.76 17.56 10.72
CA PRO A 98 -3.32 17.66 10.97
C PRO A 98 -2.57 16.38 10.57
N LEU A 99 -1.32 16.55 10.10
CA LEU A 99 -0.40 15.44 9.94
C LEU A 99 -0.05 14.81 11.29
N LEU A 100 0.17 13.52 11.31
CA LEU A 100 0.55 12.77 12.51
C LEU A 100 1.93 13.18 13.05
N CYS A 101 2.84 13.50 12.13
CA CYS A 101 4.23 13.90 12.43
C CYS A 101 4.79 14.79 11.32
N GLN A 102 5.94 15.39 11.57
CA GLN A 102 6.64 16.20 10.57
C GLN A 102 6.99 15.35 9.33
N PRO A 103 6.75 15.84 8.11
CA PRO A 103 7.13 15.14 6.88
C PRO A 103 8.60 14.71 6.90
N GLY A 104 8.85 13.45 6.57
CA GLY A 104 10.18 12.84 6.57
C GLY A 104 10.71 12.35 7.92
N SER A 105 9.99 12.58 9.03
CA SER A 105 10.48 12.23 10.36
C SER A 105 10.18 10.81 10.81
N GLN A 106 9.09 10.23 10.31
CA GLN A 106 8.64 8.88 10.69
C GLN A 106 8.07 8.15 9.46
N TRP A 107 8.19 6.84 9.47
CA TRP A 107 7.47 5.97 8.56
C TRP A 107 6.10 5.64 9.17
N ASN A 108 5.02 5.95 8.46
CA ASN A 108 3.65 5.65 8.88
C ASN A 108 2.89 5.09 7.69
N TYR A 109 2.42 3.85 7.79
CA TYR A 109 1.51 3.29 6.80
C TYR A 109 0.25 4.15 6.72
N SER A 110 -0.12 4.58 5.52
CA SER A 110 -1.04 5.72 5.38
C SER A 110 -1.76 5.80 4.04
N VAL A 111 -2.79 6.63 3.99
CA VAL A 111 -3.50 7.05 2.76
C VAL A 111 -2.61 7.87 1.80
N ALA A 112 -1.31 7.92 2.03
CA ALA A 112 -0.37 8.60 1.15
C ALA A 112 -0.43 8.08 -0.31
N THR A 113 -0.68 6.80 -0.50
CA THR A 113 -0.88 6.20 -1.83
C THR A 113 -2.17 6.65 -2.50
N ASP A 114 -3.21 7.00 -1.75
CA ASP A 114 -4.44 7.61 -2.28
C ASP A 114 -4.20 9.05 -2.72
N VAL A 115 -3.43 9.82 -1.92
CA VAL A 115 -2.97 11.17 -2.32
C VAL A 115 -2.06 11.09 -3.55
N LEU A 116 -1.21 10.07 -3.63
CA LEU A 116 -0.41 9.79 -4.83
C LEU A 116 -1.29 9.46 -6.04
N GLY A 117 -2.38 8.72 -5.84
CA GLY A 117 -3.39 8.48 -6.87
C GLY A 117 -4.00 9.78 -7.39
N ARG A 118 -4.34 10.71 -6.49
CA ARG A 118 -4.80 12.03 -6.87
C ARG A 118 -3.75 12.83 -7.63
N LEU A 119 -2.49 12.73 -7.25
CA LEU A 119 -1.38 13.35 -7.98
C LEU A 119 -1.29 12.80 -9.41
N VAL A 120 -1.44 11.49 -9.61
CA VAL A 120 -1.50 10.88 -10.94
C VAL A 120 -2.64 11.48 -11.77
N GLU A 121 -3.83 11.66 -11.20
CA GLU A 121 -4.96 12.28 -11.91
C GLU A 121 -4.64 13.72 -12.33
N VAL A 122 -4.06 14.51 -11.45
CA VAL A 122 -3.71 15.92 -11.74
C VAL A 122 -2.66 16.03 -12.82
N LEU A 123 -1.61 15.21 -12.75
CA LEU A 123 -0.49 15.27 -13.69
C LEU A 123 -0.83 14.69 -15.07
N SER A 124 -1.66 13.66 -15.12
CA SER A 124 -2.03 13.00 -16.37
C SER A 124 -3.28 13.59 -17.05
N GLY A 125 -4.13 14.28 -16.29
CA GLY A 125 -5.46 14.71 -16.73
C GLY A 125 -6.45 13.56 -16.92
N MET A 126 -6.13 12.36 -16.45
CA MET A 126 -6.96 11.16 -16.55
C MET A 126 -7.49 10.77 -15.16
N SER A 127 -8.62 10.03 -15.10
CA SER A 127 -8.99 9.34 -13.87
C SER A 127 -7.93 8.29 -13.53
N LEU A 128 -7.76 7.96 -12.23
CA LEU A 128 -6.82 6.92 -11.82
C LEU A 128 -7.13 5.56 -12.47
N ALA A 129 -8.43 5.22 -12.58
CA ALA A 129 -8.88 4.01 -13.24
C ALA A 129 -8.50 3.97 -14.72
N ASP A 130 -8.72 5.07 -15.45
CA ASP A 130 -8.37 5.16 -16.87
C ASP A 130 -6.86 5.11 -17.08
N PHE A 131 -6.10 5.80 -16.23
CA PHE A 131 -4.65 5.75 -16.30
C PHE A 131 -4.14 4.32 -16.11
N PHE A 132 -4.59 3.62 -15.07
CA PHE A 132 -4.19 2.24 -14.82
C PHE A 132 -4.59 1.32 -15.96
N ARG A 133 -5.83 1.41 -16.41
CA ARG A 133 -6.35 0.58 -17.51
C ARG A 133 -5.53 0.77 -18.80
N GLN A 134 -5.31 2.03 -19.22
CA GLN A 134 -4.69 2.32 -20.51
C GLN A 134 -3.17 2.20 -20.49
N ARG A 135 -2.54 2.58 -19.38
CA ARG A 135 -1.09 2.71 -19.30
C ARG A 135 -0.39 1.53 -18.63
N ILE A 136 -1.14 0.69 -17.89
CA ILE A 136 -0.56 -0.45 -17.16
C ILE A 136 -1.28 -1.74 -17.54
N PHE A 137 -2.59 -1.84 -17.33
CA PHE A 137 -3.28 -3.12 -17.47
C PHE A 137 -3.38 -3.57 -18.93
N ALA A 138 -3.73 -2.68 -19.86
CA ALA A 138 -3.82 -3.03 -21.27
C ALA A 138 -2.46 -3.43 -21.87
N PRO A 139 -1.35 -2.68 -21.68
CA PRO A 139 -0.03 -3.10 -22.15
C PRO A 139 0.43 -4.43 -21.54
N LEU A 140 0.18 -4.65 -20.26
CA LEU A 140 0.51 -5.90 -19.57
C LEU A 140 -0.50 -7.02 -19.81
N LYS A 141 -1.60 -6.79 -20.55
CA LYS A 141 -2.71 -7.73 -20.79
C LYS A 141 -3.31 -8.27 -19.47
N MET A 142 -3.43 -7.41 -18.47
CA MET A 142 -4.07 -7.69 -17.18
C MET A 142 -5.58 -7.47 -17.33
N VAL A 143 -6.26 -8.43 -17.93
CA VAL A 143 -7.65 -8.29 -18.41
C VAL A 143 -8.72 -8.37 -17.33
N ASP A 144 -8.37 -8.93 -16.18
CA ASP A 144 -9.27 -9.12 -15.04
C ASP A 144 -8.94 -8.17 -13.86
N THR A 145 -8.09 -7.15 -14.10
CA THR A 145 -7.67 -6.20 -13.07
C THR A 145 -8.36 -4.86 -13.24
N GLY A 146 -8.97 -4.36 -12.15
CA GLY A 146 -9.70 -3.09 -12.15
C GLY A 146 -10.21 -2.70 -10.78
N PHE A 147 -10.96 -1.60 -10.70
CA PHE A 147 -11.59 -1.13 -9.46
C PHE A 147 -13.00 -1.69 -9.24
N SER A 148 -13.51 -2.43 -10.20
CA SER A 148 -14.78 -3.15 -10.12
C SER A 148 -14.69 -4.48 -10.87
N VAL A 149 -15.65 -5.37 -10.59
CA VAL A 149 -15.76 -6.69 -11.23
C VAL A 149 -16.88 -6.65 -12.25
N PRO A 150 -16.59 -6.78 -13.56
CA PRO A 150 -17.62 -6.84 -14.61
C PRO A 150 -18.60 -7.99 -14.37
N GLU A 151 -19.88 -7.78 -14.73
CA GLU A 151 -20.96 -8.75 -14.49
C GLU A 151 -20.62 -10.17 -14.99
N GLN A 152 -19.97 -10.25 -16.16
CA GLN A 152 -19.60 -11.51 -16.81
C GLN A 152 -18.59 -12.34 -16.01
N THR A 153 -17.80 -11.70 -15.12
CA THR A 153 -16.74 -12.33 -14.33
C THR A 153 -17.07 -12.45 -12.86
N ARG A 154 -18.23 -11.94 -12.39
CA ARG A 154 -18.65 -12.00 -10.97
C ARG A 154 -18.69 -13.40 -10.39
N HIS A 155 -18.98 -14.42 -11.22
CA HIS A 155 -18.98 -15.82 -10.80
C HIS A 155 -17.60 -16.33 -10.35
N ARG A 156 -16.52 -15.59 -10.65
CA ARG A 156 -15.13 -15.89 -10.24
C ARG A 156 -14.71 -15.13 -9.00
N PHE A 157 -15.56 -14.21 -8.49
CA PHE A 157 -15.23 -13.40 -7.33
C PHE A 157 -15.20 -14.24 -6.06
N ALA A 158 -14.12 -14.13 -5.29
CA ALA A 158 -13.93 -14.90 -4.07
C ALA A 158 -14.66 -14.26 -2.88
N ALA A 159 -15.24 -15.07 -2.00
CA ALA A 159 -15.77 -14.60 -0.73
C ALA A 159 -14.64 -14.28 0.25
N LEU A 160 -14.85 -13.27 1.10
CA LEU A 160 -13.93 -12.88 2.17
C LEU A 160 -14.34 -13.55 3.49
N TYR A 161 -13.38 -14.14 4.16
CA TYR A 161 -13.55 -14.76 5.47
C TYR A 161 -12.68 -14.09 6.54
N GLY A 162 -13.06 -14.26 7.79
CA GLY A 162 -12.26 -13.89 8.94
C GLY A 162 -12.48 -14.85 10.10
N PRO A 163 -11.63 -14.87 11.14
CA PRO A 163 -11.89 -15.64 12.35
C PRO A 163 -13.15 -15.13 13.06
N ALA A 164 -13.83 -16.01 13.80
CA ALA A 164 -15.03 -15.64 14.55
C ALA A 164 -14.75 -14.63 15.67
N VAL A 165 -13.52 -14.56 16.15
CA VAL A 165 -13.04 -13.61 17.16
C VAL A 165 -11.84 -12.84 16.61
N GLY A 166 -11.87 -11.52 16.64
CA GLY A 166 -10.80 -10.66 16.15
C GLY A 166 -10.66 -10.62 14.61
N GLY A 167 -11.74 -10.89 13.88
CA GLY A 167 -11.77 -10.99 12.43
C GLY A 167 -12.15 -9.70 11.68
N ASP A 168 -12.12 -8.55 12.33
CA ASP A 168 -12.44 -7.29 11.70
C ASP A 168 -11.18 -6.44 11.39
N MET A 169 -11.35 -5.45 10.52
CA MET A 169 -10.27 -4.55 10.12
C MET A 169 -9.77 -3.64 11.25
N SER A 170 -10.55 -3.47 12.34
CA SER A 170 -10.11 -2.67 13.49
C SER A 170 -8.93 -3.31 14.23
N SER A 171 -8.75 -4.61 14.08
CA SER A 171 -7.60 -5.36 14.62
C SER A 171 -6.29 -5.12 13.85
N VAL A 172 -6.36 -4.51 12.66
CA VAL A 172 -5.19 -4.28 11.78
C VAL A 172 -4.26 -3.19 12.30
N GLY A 173 -4.75 -2.25 13.09
CA GLY A 173 -3.98 -1.09 13.57
C GLY A 173 -3.00 -1.36 14.71
N GLY A 174 -2.79 -2.60 15.13
CA GLY A 174 -1.80 -2.95 16.17
C GLY A 174 -2.14 -2.53 17.60
N ALA A 175 -3.29 -1.89 17.82
CA ALA A 175 -3.71 -1.47 19.15
C ALA A 175 -4.23 -2.62 20.04
N ALA A 176 -4.63 -3.74 19.45
CA ALA A 176 -5.04 -4.95 20.15
C ALA A 176 -3.97 -6.04 20.03
N ALA A 177 -3.72 -6.75 21.12
CA ALA A 177 -2.89 -7.95 21.08
C ALA A 177 -3.53 -8.98 20.13
N PRO A 178 -2.73 -9.69 19.32
CA PRO A 178 -3.27 -10.71 18.43
C PRO A 178 -3.98 -11.80 19.25
N VAL A 179 -5.19 -12.15 18.84
CA VAL A 179 -5.95 -13.24 19.46
C VAL A 179 -5.20 -14.55 19.24
N PRO A 180 -4.92 -15.37 20.27
CA PRO A 180 -4.30 -16.67 20.11
C PRO A 180 -5.08 -17.56 19.14
N GLN A 181 -4.38 -18.39 18.37
CA GLN A 181 -5.02 -19.20 17.31
C GLN A 181 -6.15 -20.10 17.84
N GLU A 182 -5.96 -20.67 19.02
CA GLU A 182 -6.92 -21.53 19.71
C GLU A 182 -8.19 -20.79 20.17
N GLU A 183 -8.11 -19.46 20.33
CA GLU A 183 -9.22 -18.62 20.78
C GLU A 183 -9.98 -17.97 19.61
N ARG A 184 -9.48 -18.08 18.37
CA ARG A 184 -10.06 -17.41 17.19
C ARG A 184 -11.37 -18.01 16.73
N GLY A 185 -11.67 -19.25 17.17
CA GLY A 185 -12.82 -20.00 16.69
C GLY A 185 -12.67 -20.45 15.23
N GLY A 186 -13.78 -20.74 14.58
CA GLY A 186 -13.84 -21.07 13.14
C GLY A 186 -13.75 -19.83 12.25
N LEU A 187 -13.76 -20.04 10.93
CA LEU A 187 -13.89 -18.97 9.95
C LEU A 187 -15.34 -18.59 9.76
N VAL A 188 -15.63 -17.31 9.68
CA VAL A 188 -16.94 -16.75 9.37
C VAL A 188 -16.89 -15.91 8.11
N LEU A 189 -17.97 -15.91 7.35
CA LEU A 189 -18.11 -15.10 6.15
C LEU A 189 -18.18 -13.61 6.53
N GLN A 190 -17.27 -12.81 5.98
CA GLN A 190 -17.23 -11.36 6.14
C GLN A 190 -17.89 -10.65 4.95
N GLU A 191 -17.61 -11.12 3.74
CA GLU A 191 -18.18 -10.57 2.50
C GLU A 191 -18.50 -11.71 1.53
N SER A 192 -19.73 -11.68 0.98
CA SER A 192 -20.23 -12.70 0.07
C SER A 192 -19.60 -12.56 -1.32
N SER A 193 -19.36 -13.71 -1.99
CA SER A 193 -18.98 -13.72 -3.40
C SER A 193 -20.09 -13.29 -4.36
N THR A 194 -21.32 -13.13 -3.86
CA THR A 194 -22.49 -12.76 -4.67
C THR A 194 -23.00 -11.33 -4.40
N GLN A 195 -22.47 -10.68 -3.35
CA GLN A 195 -22.80 -9.30 -2.98
C GLN A 195 -21.53 -8.63 -2.49
N SER A 196 -21.06 -7.63 -3.25
CA SER A 196 -19.84 -6.91 -2.93
C SER A 196 -19.92 -5.48 -3.43
N VAL A 197 -19.27 -4.57 -2.72
CA VAL A 197 -19.07 -3.18 -3.16
C VAL A 197 -18.26 -3.11 -4.45
N TYR A 198 -17.43 -4.11 -4.74
CA TYR A 198 -16.66 -4.21 -5.99
C TYR A 198 -17.50 -4.56 -7.22
N PHE A 199 -18.81 -4.78 -7.09
CA PHE A 199 -19.69 -4.98 -8.23
C PHE A 199 -20.22 -3.66 -8.82
N GLU A 200 -19.88 -2.54 -8.21
CA GLU A 200 -20.20 -1.20 -8.65
C GLU A 200 -18.93 -0.41 -8.90
N GLU A 201 -18.95 0.48 -9.89
CA GLU A 201 -17.83 1.38 -10.16
C GLU A 201 -17.74 2.42 -9.04
N PRO A 202 -16.58 2.57 -8.37
CA PRO A 202 -16.40 3.58 -7.35
C PRO A 202 -16.31 4.98 -7.99
N MET A 203 -16.75 6.01 -7.26
CA MET A 203 -16.56 7.40 -7.65
C MET A 203 -15.11 7.86 -7.39
N SER A 204 -14.49 7.36 -6.33
CA SER A 204 -13.06 7.52 -6.08
C SER A 204 -12.34 6.17 -6.08
N CYS A 205 -11.27 6.08 -6.86
CA CYS A 205 -10.42 4.90 -6.95
C CYS A 205 -9.27 5.03 -5.96
N SER A 206 -9.14 4.07 -5.05
CA SER A 206 -8.03 4.08 -4.09
C SER A 206 -6.70 3.74 -4.76
N GLY A 207 -5.68 4.55 -4.52
CA GLY A 207 -4.29 4.22 -4.88
C GLY A 207 -3.67 3.18 -3.94
N GLY A 208 -4.25 2.98 -2.75
CA GLY A 208 -3.72 2.14 -1.68
C GLY A 208 -4.37 0.76 -1.53
N GLY A 209 -5.59 0.52 -2.07
CA GLY A 209 -6.25 -0.74 -1.75
C GLY A 209 -7.51 -1.07 -2.52
N GLY A 210 -7.83 -0.40 -3.60
CA GLY A 210 -9.12 -0.54 -4.29
C GLY A 210 -9.16 -1.56 -5.45
N LEU A 211 -8.05 -2.18 -5.82
CA LEU A 211 -8.02 -3.07 -6.99
C LEU A 211 -8.47 -4.49 -6.66
N VAL A 212 -9.24 -5.06 -7.57
CA VAL A 212 -9.45 -6.50 -7.69
C VAL A 212 -8.60 -7.04 -8.84
N SER A 213 -8.14 -8.29 -8.74
CA SER A 213 -7.27 -8.92 -9.72
C SER A 213 -7.36 -10.43 -9.70
N THR A 214 -6.60 -11.08 -10.56
CA THR A 214 -6.38 -12.52 -10.58
C THR A 214 -4.89 -12.84 -10.41
N ILE A 215 -4.59 -14.09 -10.03
CA ILE A 215 -3.20 -14.54 -9.90
C ILE A 215 -2.46 -14.45 -11.24
N GLY A 216 -3.14 -14.72 -12.35
CA GLY A 216 -2.56 -14.61 -13.69
C GLY A 216 -2.17 -13.18 -14.06
N ASP A 217 -3.07 -12.22 -13.81
CA ASP A 217 -2.79 -10.81 -14.07
C ASP A 217 -1.68 -10.27 -13.17
N TYR A 218 -1.73 -10.61 -11.88
CA TYR A 218 -0.72 -10.13 -10.95
C TYR A 218 0.66 -10.77 -11.21
N ALA A 219 0.69 -12.01 -11.67
CA ALA A 219 1.93 -12.65 -12.13
C ALA A 219 2.55 -11.92 -13.34
N ARG A 220 1.73 -11.40 -14.27
CA ARG A 220 2.23 -10.56 -15.39
C ARG A 220 2.86 -9.26 -14.87
N PHE A 221 2.27 -8.63 -13.86
CA PHE A 221 2.85 -7.46 -13.22
C PHE A 221 4.19 -7.80 -12.55
N CYS A 222 4.27 -8.90 -11.80
CA CYS A 222 5.52 -9.35 -11.20
C CYS A 222 6.58 -9.75 -12.24
N GLN A 223 6.16 -10.37 -13.36
CA GLN A 223 7.07 -10.68 -14.47
C GLN A 223 7.64 -9.42 -15.12
N MET A 224 6.83 -8.36 -15.26
CA MET A 224 7.32 -7.06 -15.72
C MET A 224 8.38 -6.48 -14.75
N LEU A 225 8.15 -6.63 -13.43
CA LEU A 225 9.12 -6.15 -12.42
C LEU A 225 10.44 -6.93 -12.48
N ILE A 226 10.40 -8.28 -12.59
CA ILE A 226 11.61 -9.11 -12.66
C ILE A 226 12.37 -8.88 -13.96
N ASN A 227 11.66 -8.60 -15.06
CA ASN A 227 12.22 -8.25 -16.36
C ASN A 227 12.66 -6.77 -16.44
N GLU A 228 12.85 -6.11 -15.31
CA GLU A 228 13.34 -4.72 -15.26
C GLU A 228 12.50 -3.72 -16.06
N GLY A 229 11.18 -3.82 -15.91
CA GLY A 229 10.21 -2.84 -16.42
C GLY A 229 9.57 -3.17 -17.76
N GLU A 230 9.78 -4.37 -18.29
CA GLU A 230 9.28 -4.78 -19.59
C GLU A 230 8.58 -6.14 -19.57
N LEU A 231 7.53 -6.30 -20.38
CA LEU A 231 6.87 -7.57 -20.60
C LEU A 231 6.40 -7.66 -22.06
N GLU A 232 6.80 -8.72 -22.79
CA GLU A 232 6.36 -8.99 -24.16
C GLU A 232 6.56 -7.82 -25.15
N GLY A 233 7.63 -7.05 -24.96
CA GLY A 233 7.97 -5.88 -25.78
C GLY A 233 7.33 -4.56 -25.32
N GLU A 234 6.47 -4.59 -24.32
CA GLU A 234 5.87 -3.41 -23.71
C GLU A 234 6.69 -2.96 -22.50
N ARG A 235 7.36 -1.80 -22.62
CA ARG A 235 8.16 -1.22 -21.54
C ARG A 235 7.35 -0.17 -20.78
N LEU A 236 7.13 -0.40 -19.49
CA LEU A 236 6.43 0.53 -18.60
C LEU A 236 7.40 1.47 -17.87
N LEU A 237 8.58 0.97 -17.51
CA LEU A 237 9.59 1.72 -16.75
C LEU A 237 11.00 1.33 -17.24
N ALA A 238 11.93 2.26 -17.12
CA ALA A 238 13.34 1.97 -17.35
C ALA A 238 13.94 1.11 -16.23
N PRO A 239 14.95 0.25 -16.52
CA PRO A 239 15.62 -0.55 -15.49
C PRO A 239 16.18 0.28 -14.33
N SER A 240 16.77 1.44 -14.63
CA SER A 240 17.31 2.36 -13.62
C SER A 240 16.24 2.92 -12.70
N THR A 241 15.05 3.20 -13.21
CA THR A 241 13.90 3.67 -12.41
C THR A 241 13.43 2.59 -11.45
N LEU A 242 13.27 1.36 -11.91
CA LEU A 242 12.93 0.24 -11.04
C LEU A 242 14.00 -0.04 -9.99
N CYS A 243 15.27 0.00 -10.36
CA CYS A 243 16.37 -0.12 -9.41
C CYS A 243 16.29 0.95 -8.32
N TYR A 244 16.00 2.19 -8.72
CA TYR A 244 15.82 3.30 -7.77
C TYR A 244 14.58 3.10 -6.88
N MET A 245 13.46 2.64 -7.43
CA MET A 245 12.24 2.35 -6.66
C MET A 245 12.44 1.29 -5.58
N ARG A 246 13.22 0.25 -5.85
CA ARG A 246 13.54 -0.84 -4.92
C ARG A 246 14.78 -0.56 -4.04
N THR A 247 15.29 0.66 -4.05
CA THR A 247 16.32 1.11 -3.11
C THR A 247 15.65 1.71 -1.87
N ASN A 248 16.20 1.45 -0.68
CA ASN A 248 15.67 2.04 0.55
C ASN A 248 15.68 3.56 0.51
N GLN A 249 14.53 4.18 0.71
CA GLN A 249 14.34 5.64 0.69
C GLN A 249 14.28 6.23 2.11
N LEU A 250 14.34 5.40 3.14
CA LEU A 250 14.28 5.87 4.52
C LEU A 250 15.58 6.57 4.92
N PRO A 251 15.52 7.68 5.68
CA PRO A 251 16.70 8.44 6.11
C PRO A 251 17.74 7.56 6.78
N ASN A 252 19.03 7.87 6.53
CA ASN A 252 20.17 7.14 7.08
C ASN A 252 20.19 5.64 6.79
N ASN A 253 19.49 5.21 5.73
CA ASN A 253 19.32 3.80 5.36
C ASN A 253 18.78 2.92 6.52
N CYS A 254 17.98 3.50 7.41
CA CYS A 254 17.36 2.76 8.51
C CYS A 254 16.25 1.83 7.99
N ASP A 255 15.85 0.89 8.82
CA ASP A 255 14.68 0.05 8.57
C ASP A 255 13.38 0.71 9.10
N MET A 256 12.25 0.13 8.71
CA MET A 256 10.94 0.63 9.13
C MET A 256 10.73 0.52 10.66
N ALA A 257 11.31 -0.49 11.31
CA ALA A 257 11.19 -0.67 12.76
C ALA A 257 11.87 0.47 13.53
N ALA A 258 12.98 1.01 13.02
CA ALA A 258 13.68 2.13 13.63
C ALA A 258 12.99 3.48 13.43
N MET A 259 12.12 3.60 12.41
CA MET A 259 11.49 4.87 12.02
C MET A 259 9.99 4.92 12.25
N GLY A 260 9.33 3.77 12.35
CA GLY A 260 7.89 3.69 12.24
C GLY A 260 7.15 3.37 13.52
N GLN A 261 5.86 3.60 13.47
CA GLN A 261 4.90 2.98 14.38
C GLN A 261 4.80 1.49 14.05
N PRO A 262 4.61 0.62 15.05
CA PRO A 262 4.33 -0.79 14.78
C PRO A 262 3.08 -0.88 13.89
N VAL A 263 3.26 -1.38 12.69
CA VAL A 263 2.16 -1.80 11.85
C VAL A 263 2.03 -3.29 12.00
N TRP A 264 0.80 -3.73 12.10
CA TRP A 264 0.46 -5.10 12.13
C TRP A 264 1.12 -5.88 10.96
N SER A 265 1.93 -6.86 11.28
CA SER A 265 2.64 -7.72 10.34
C SER A 265 2.95 -9.06 10.99
N GLU A 266 3.01 -10.13 10.19
CA GLU A 266 3.49 -11.44 10.63
C GLU A 266 4.98 -11.41 11.00
N THR A 267 5.71 -10.39 10.55
CA THR A 267 7.11 -10.16 10.82
C THR A 267 7.31 -8.79 11.46
N SER A 268 8.27 -8.66 12.36
CA SER A 268 8.80 -7.34 12.69
C SER A 268 9.38 -6.73 11.41
N TYR A 269 9.32 -5.41 11.27
CA TYR A 269 9.96 -4.73 10.15
C TYR A 269 11.46 -4.46 10.39
N ASP A 270 12.07 -5.17 11.35
CA ASP A 270 13.52 -5.15 11.54
C ASP A 270 14.23 -5.67 10.29
N GLY A 271 15.25 -4.98 9.83
CA GLY A 271 15.98 -5.33 8.61
C GLY A 271 15.20 -5.10 7.31
N ILE A 272 14.01 -4.49 7.37
CA ILE A 272 13.17 -4.18 6.22
C ILE A 272 13.06 -2.66 6.07
N GLY A 273 13.56 -2.12 4.97
CA GLY A 273 13.40 -0.73 4.57
C GLY A 273 12.18 -0.52 3.69
N PHE A 274 12.01 0.70 3.16
CA PHE A 274 10.93 1.02 2.23
C PHE A 274 11.46 1.85 1.05
N GLY A 275 11.15 1.39 -0.14
CA GLY A 275 11.47 2.08 -1.39
C GLY A 275 10.35 3.03 -1.83
N LEU A 276 10.19 3.18 -3.13
CA LEU A 276 9.07 3.92 -3.71
C LEU A 276 7.94 2.94 -4.05
N GLY A 277 7.11 2.61 -3.04
CA GLY A 277 5.95 1.72 -3.17
C GLY A 277 6.17 0.26 -2.79
N PHE A 278 7.35 -0.12 -2.31
CA PHE A 278 7.69 -1.48 -1.87
C PHE A 278 8.42 -1.47 -0.52
N ALA A 279 8.16 -2.45 0.32
CA ALA A 279 9.11 -2.87 1.34
C ALA A 279 10.32 -3.52 0.68
N VAL A 280 11.51 -3.29 1.21
CA VAL A 280 12.77 -3.79 0.64
C VAL A 280 13.59 -4.46 1.73
N VAL A 281 14.04 -5.68 1.50
CA VAL A 281 14.88 -6.41 2.46
C VAL A 281 16.29 -5.83 2.46
N LEU A 282 16.73 -5.34 3.61
CA LEU A 282 18.06 -4.80 3.85
C LEU A 282 18.97 -5.83 4.52
N ASP A 283 18.42 -6.59 5.47
CA ASP A 283 19.11 -7.60 6.24
C ASP A 283 18.19 -8.79 6.55
N PRO A 284 18.30 -9.89 5.79
CA PRO A 284 17.47 -11.08 5.99
C PRO A 284 17.63 -11.72 7.40
N VAL A 285 18.83 -11.62 7.98
CA VAL A 285 19.11 -12.19 9.31
C VAL A 285 18.36 -11.39 10.37
N LYS A 286 18.45 -10.06 10.31
CA LYS A 286 17.72 -9.17 11.20
C LYS A 286 16.19 -9.33 11.04
N ALA A 287 15.72 -9.50 9.80
CA ALA A 287 14.31 -9.75 9.49
C ALA A 287 13.82 -11.17 9.89
N SER A 288 14.74 -12.07 10.20
CA SER A 288 14.45 -13.48 10.52
C SER A 288 13.65 -14.20 9.43
N ILE A 289 13.99 -13.95 8.16
CA ILE A 289 13.39 -14.60 6.99
C ILE A 289 14.48 -15.11 6.05
N ILE A 290 14.20 -16.24 5.38
CA ILE A 290 15.07 -16.74 4.31
C ILE A 290 14.68 -15.99 3.04
N THR A 291 15.59 -15.20 2.50
CA THR A 291 15.44 -14.40 1.29
C THR A 291 16.76 -13.72 0.91
N SER A 292 16.79 -12.96 -0.18
CA SER A 292 17.96 -12.17 -0.61
C SER A 292 17.84 -10.71 -0.19
N VAL A 293 18.98 -10.04 -0.02
CA VAL A 293 19.02 -8.57 0.09
C VAL A 293 18.53 -7.96 -1.22
N GLY A 294 17.62 -6.97 -1.14
CA GLY A 294 17.01 -6.35 -2.31
C GLY A 294 15.72 -7.03 -2.79
N GLU A 295 15.33 -8.15 -2.17
CA GLU A 295 13.96 -8.64 -2.34
C GLU A 295 12.99 -7.51 -1.95
N HIS A 296 11.95 -7.32 -2.76
CA HIS A 296 10.95 -6.30 -2.51
C HIS A 296 9.54 -6.90 -2.57
N HIS A 297 8.69 -6.42 -1.69
CA HIS A 297 7.39 -7.04 -1.47
C HIS A 297 6.36 -6.06 -0.92
N TRP A 298 5.10 -6.49 -0.93
CA TRP A 298 4.03 -5.95 -0.11
C TRP A 298 2.92 -6.98 0.03
N GLY A 299 1.90 -6.63 0.83
CA GLY A 299 0.74 -7.50 1.04
C GLY A 299 -0.55 -6.73 1.26
N GLY A 300 -1.68 -7.43 1.10
CA GLY A 300 -3.01 -6.90 1.32
C GLY A 300 -3.61 -7.33 2.67
N ALA A 301 -4.59 -6.56 3.13
CA ALA A 301 -5.32 -6.83 4.38
C ALA A 301 -6.04 -8.18 4.37
N ALA A 302 -6.47 -8.65 3.20
CA ALA A 302 -7.10 -9.96 3.00
C ALA A 302 -6.11 -11.11 2.79
N SER A 303 -4.90 -11.01 3.33
CA SER A 303 -3.83 -12.02 3.29
C SER A 303 -3.27 -12.30 1.89
N THR A 304 -3.52 -11.45 0.93
CA THR A 304 -2.81 -11.47 -0.34
C THR A 304 -1.39 -10.95 -0.15
N PHE A 305 -0.40 -11.51 -0.84
CA PHE A 305 0.93 -10.94 -0.87
C PHE A 305 1.73 -11.41 -2.07
N PHE A 306 2.79 -10.67 -2.36
CA PHE A 306 3.78 -11.01 -3.36
C PHE A 306 5.17 -10.60 -2.87
N TRP A 307 6.18 -11.26 -3.44
CA TRP A 307 7.55 -10.76 -3.41
C TRP A 307 8.23 -11.03 -4.74
N VAL A 308 9.20 -10.18 -5.04
CA VAL A 308 10.10 -10.30 -6.18
C VAL A 308 11.52 -10.33 -5.64
N ASP A 309 12.25 -11.38 -5.93
CA ASP A 309 13.66 -11.57 -5.55
C ASP A 309 14.53 -11.60 -6.83
N PRO A 310 15.11 -10.44 -7.19
CA PRO A 310 15.93 -10.38 -8.41
C PRO A 310 17.23 -11.17 -8.33
N ALA A 311 17.72 -11.48 -7.13
CA ALA A 311 18.96 -12.26 -6.97
C ALA A 311 18.74 -13.74 -7.31
N GLU A 312 17.53 -14.24 -7.07
CA GLU A 312 17.11 -15.62 -7.38
C GLU A 312 16.36 -15.73 -8.72
N ASP A 313 16.18 -14.61 -9.44
CA ASP A 313 15.31 -14.52 -10.63
C ASP A 313 13.92 -15.10 -10.37
N LEU A 314 13.34 -14.74 -9.22
CA LEU A 314 12.13 -15.34 -8.67
C LEU A 314 11.11 -14.28 -8.33
N PHE A 315 9.84 -14.55 -8.59
CA PHE A 315 8.74 -13.90 -7.89
C PHE A 315 7.73 -14.93 -7.39
N VAL A 316 7.00 -14.55 -6.36
CA VAL A 316 5.90 -15.35 -5.82
C VAL A 316 4.68 -14.48 -5.64
N VAL A 317 3.52 -15.01 -6.02
CA VAL A 317 2.21 -14.41 -5.79
C VAL A 317 1.35 -15.40 -5.03
N PHE A 318 0.80 -14.96 -3.91
CA PHE A 318 -0.13 -15.73 -3.10
C PHE A 318 -1.42 -14.93 -2.91
N LEU A 319 -2.54 -15.49 -3.35
CA LEU A 319 -3.85 -14.87 -3.24
C LEU A 319 -4.79 -15.74 -2.40
N THR A 320 -5.35 -15.14 -1.37
CA THR A 320 -6.45 -15.68 -0.56
C THR A 320 -7.34 -14.53 -0.11
N GLN A 321 -8.44 -14.82 0.54
CA GLN A 321 -9.36 -13.82 1.04
C GLN A 321 -9.66 -14.10 2.52
N LEU A 322 -8.70 -13.73 3.37
CA LEU A 322 -8.77 -13.90 4.82
C LEU A 322 -8.32 -12.61 5.53
N VAL A 323 -9.21 -11.99 6.27
CA VAL A 323 -8.96 -10.77 7.03
C VAL A 323 -9.02 -11.05 8.55
N PRO A 324 -8.14 -10.51 9.34
CA PRO A 324 -6.91 -9.77 8.99
C PRO A 324 -5.78 -10.68 8.50
N SER A 325 -4.82 -10.12 7.77
CA SER A 325 -3.77 -10.88 7.08
C SER A 325 -2.78 -11.62 8.01
N SER A 326 -2.70 -11.33 9.32
CA SER A 326 -1.90 -12.10 10.32
C SER A 326 -2.68 -13.18 11.05
N THR A 327 -3.89 -13.49 10.61
CA THR A 327 -4.64 -14.57 11.24
C THR A 327 -3.81 -15.85 11.33
N TYR A 328 -3.02 -16.15 10.30
CA TYR A 328 -2.06 -17.27 10.28
C TYR A 328 -0.70 -16.80 9.75
N PRO A 329 0.43 -17.42 10.15
CA PRO A 329 1.78 -17.01 9.72
C PRO A 329 2.12 -17.52 8.30
N ILE A 330 1.19 -17.35 7.35
CA ILE A 330 1.25 -17.92 6.00
C ILE A 330 2.47 -17.40 5.23
N ARG A 331 2.79 -16.12 5.36
CA ARG A 331 3.87 -15.49 4.58
C ARG A 331 5.23 -16.06 4.95
N ARG A 332 5.49 -16.25 6.25
CA ARG A 332 6.75 -16.82 6.74
C ARG A 332 6.87 -18.29 6.36
N GLU A 333 5.80 -19.05 6.55
CA GLU A 333 5.77 -20.48 6.21
C GLU A 333 5.97 -20.71 4.71
N LEU A 334 5.28 -19.91 3.87
CA LEU A 334 5.41 -20.02 2.42
C LEU A 334 6.84 -19.68 1.95
N ARG A 335 7.47 -18.62 2.52
CA ARG A 335 8.87 -18.31 2.20
C ARG A 335 9.78 -19.50 2.44
N ALA A 336 9.71 -20.09 3.64
CA ALA A 336 10.52 -21.25 3.96
C ALA A 336 10.31 -22.43 2.98
N ARG A 337 9.06 -22.63 2.51
CA ARG A 337 8.74 -23.68 1.56
C ARG A 337 9.22 -23.38 0.15
N VAL A 338 9.16 -22.14 -0.29
CA VAL A 338 9.62 -21.72 -1.61
C VAL A 338 11.15 -21.82 -1.67
N TYR A 339 11.87 -21.17 -0.77
CA TYR A 339 13.33 -21.13 -0.82
C TYR A 339 13.97 -22.52 -0.59
N GLN A 340 13.35 -23.42 0.18
CA GLN A 340 13.85 -24.80 0.32
C GLN A 340 13.75 -25.60 -1.00
N ALA A 341 12.89 -25.19 -1.92
CA ALA A 341 12.69 -25.87 -3.20
C ALA A 341 13.66 -25.39 -4.29
N LEU A 342 14.37 -24.28 -4.04
CA LEU A 342 15.41 -23.79 -4.95
C LEU A 342 16.63 -24.70 -4.80
N VAL A 343 16.99 -25.36 -5.88
CA VAL A 343 18.21 -26.20 -6.01
C VAL A 343 19.03 -25.60 -7.13
N ASN A 344 20.15 -25.02 -6.77
CA ASN A 344 21.12 -24.46 -7.71
C ASN A 344 22.10 -25.53 -8.20
#